data_4a4d5a1434642f55c240624c0f072455
#
_entry.id   4a4d5a1434642f55c240624c0f072455
#
_cell.length_a   1.000
_cell.length_b   1.000
_cell.length_c   1.000
_cell.angle_alpha   90.00
_cell.angle_beta   90.00
_cell.angle_gamma   90.00
#
_symmetry.space_group_name_H-M   'P 1'
#
loop_
_entity.id
_entity.type
_entity.pdbx_description
1 polymer ?
#
loop_
_entity_poly.entity_id
_entity_poly.type
_entity_poly.pdbx_seq_one_letter_code
_entity_poly.pdbx_strand_id
1 'polypeptide(L)'
;MAKTAEFHTLLRNYRGIMGNMRINNVWISFDSCFFNYYSDDDEIQFNLAGQEGVVSIPSVISYDKVKEEDLFEDSVAGYTATLGSGDVVTFYCFNAKNRS
;
A
#
# COMPACT_ATOMS: atom_id res chain seq x y z
N MET A 1 -15.21 2.18 -11.34
CA MET A 1 -13.93 2.04 -12.03
C MET A 1 -12.80 1.89 -11.03
N ALA A 2 -11.94 0.93 -11.25
CA ALA A 2 -10.85 0.67 -10.31
C ALA A 2 -9.80 1.77 -10.35
N LYS A 3 -9.17 2.00 -9.22
CA LYS A 3 -8.14 3.03 -9.06
C LYS A 3 -6.78 2.44 -8.74
N THR A 4 -6.57 1.18 -9.06
CA THR A 4 -5.34 0.47 -8.70
C THR A 4 -4.10 1.13 -9.29
N ALA A 5 -4.12 1.44 -10.58
CA ALA A 5 -2.99 2.08 -11.25
C ALA A 5 -2.71 3.46 -10.69
N GLU A 6 -3.76 4.21 -10.40
CA GLU A 6 -3.63 5.55 -9.81
C GLU A 6 -3.00 5.47 -8.43
N PHE A 7 -3.44 4.51 -7.63
CA PHE A 7 -2.91 4.33 -6.29
C PHE A 7 -1.45 3.90 -6.33
N HIS A 8 -1.11 3.03 -7.27
CA HIS A 8 0.28 2.62 -7.47
C HIS A 8 1.16 3.83 -7.78
N THR A 9 0.68 4.71 -8.67
CA THR A 9 1.44 5.91 -9.03
C THR A 9 1.67 6.79 -7.80
N LEU A 10 0.65 6.89 -6.94
CA LEU A 10 0.77 7.66 -5.70
C LEU A 10 1.85 7.07 -4.79
N LEU A 11 1.83 5.75 -4.61
CA LEU A 11 2.78 5.10 -3.71
C LEU A 11 4.22 5.19 -4.22
N ARG A 12 4.41 5.37 -5.51
CA ARG A 12 5.75 5.47 -6.08
C ARG A 12 6.52 6.71 -5.63
N ASN A 13 5.85 7.64 -4.98
CA ASN A 13 6.52 8.83 -4.45
C ASN A 13 7.28 8.54 -3.16
N TYR A 14 7.23 7.31 -2.68
CA TYR A 14 7.87 6.94 -1.42
C TYR A 14 8.81 5.77 -1.62
N ARG A 15 9.80 5.65 -0.73
CA ARG A 15 10.81 4.59 -0.85
C ARG A 15 10.47 3.34 -0.07
N GLY A 16 9.69 3.48 0.97
CA GLY A 16 9.30 2.34 1.78
C GLY A 16 7.84 2.39 2.12
N ILE A 17 7.20 1.23 2.11
CA ILE A 17 5.78 1.10 2.40
C ILE A 17 5.61 0.01 3.44
N MET A 18 4.78 0.29 4.46
CA MET A 18 4.35 -0.74 5.39
C MET A 18 2.86 -0.91 5.19
N GLY A 19 2.43 -2.12 4.87
CA GLY A 19 1.02 -2.42 4.69
C GLY A 19 0.47 -3.16 5.90
N ASN A 20 -0.70 -2.76 6.36
CA ASN A 20 -1.43 -3.44 7.43
C ASN A 20 -2.77 -3.87 6.89
N MET A 21 -3.07 -5.16 7.01
CA MET A 21 -4.35 -5.68 6.54
C MET A 21 -4.90 -6.64 7.58
N ARG A 22 -6.21 -6.77 7.59
CA ARG A 22 -6.88 -7.65 8.53
C ARG A 22 -7.60 -8.75 7.76
N ILE A 23 -7.23 -9.98 8.06
CA ILE A 23 -7.83 -11.14 7.42
C ILE A 23 -8.26 -12.11 8.51
N ASN A 24 -9.55 -12.45 8.55
CA ASN A 24 -10.10 -13.40 9.53
C ASN A 24 -9.73 -13.01 10.96
N ASN A 25 -9.86 -11.72 11.27
CA ASN A 25 -9.58 -11.17 12.59
C ASN A 25 -8.10 -11.24 12.98
N VAL A 26 -7.22 -11.47 12.03
CA VAL A 26 -5.78 -11.48 12.26
C VAL A 26 -5.18 -10.30 11.52
N TRP A 27 -4.36 -9.52 12.22
CA TRP A 27 -3.64 -8.41 11.61
C TRP A 27 -2.35 -8.93 11.00
N ILE A 28 -2.14 -8.57 9.73
CA ILE A 28 -0.94 -8.95 9.00
C ILE A 28 -0.27 -7.67 8.54
N SER A 29 1.04 -7.56 8.82
CA SER A 29 1.81 -6.41 8.40
C SER A 29 2.96 -6.87 7.52
N PHE A 30 3.31 -6.04 6.54
CA PHE A 30 4.46 -6.33 5.69
C PHE A 30 5.18 -5.04 5.33
N ASP A 31 6.47 -5.16 5.06
CA ASP A 31 7.28 -4.05 4.60
C ASP A 31 7.70 -4.30 3.17
N SER A 32 7.73 -3.26 2.36
CA SER A 32 8.10 -3.38 0.96
C SER A 32 8.84 -2.13 0.50
N CYS A 33 9.88 -2.33 -0.30
CA CYS A 33 10.60 -1.24 -0.96
C CYS A 33 10.40 -1.27 -2.46
N PHE A 34 9.96 -2.40 -3.00
CA PHE A 34 9.74 -2.56 -4.44
C PHE A 34 8.36 -3.10 -4.68
N PHE A 35 7.63 -2.45 -5.56
CA PHE A 35 6.29 -2.89 -5.90
C PHE A 35 5.97 -2.47 -7.32
N ASN A 36 5.17 -3.27 -8.01
CA ASN A 36 4.83 -3.07 -9.40
C ASN A 36 3.33 -3.25 -9.63
N TYR A 37 2.83 -2.53 -10.61
CA TYR A 37 1.44 -2.65 -11.02
C TYR A 37 1.34 -3.59 -12.22
N TYR A 38 0.40 -4.52 -12.15
CA TYR A 38 0.15 -5.47 -13.23
C TYR A 38 -1.26 -5.25 -13.76
N SER A 39 -1.36 -4.71 -14.96
CA SER A 39 -2.63 -4.31 -15.52
C SER A 39 -3.55 -5.49 -15.84
N ASP A 40 -2.98 -6.63 -16.20
CA ASP A 40 -3.78 -7.79 -16.55
C ASP A 40 -4.66 -8.26 -15.39
N ASP A 41 -4.13 -8.18 -14.20
CA ASP A 41 -4.85 -8.62 -13.01
C ASP A 41 -5.35 -7.46 -12.15
N ASP A 42 -5.07 -6.24 -12.58
CA ASP A 42 -5.42 -5.02 -11.84
C ASP A 42 -4.97 -5.12 -10.39
N GLU A 43 -3.69 -5.42 -10.21
CA GLU A 43 -3.14 -5.59 -8.87
C GLU A 43 -1.78 -4.94 -8.74
N ILE A 44 -1.42 -4.62 -7.49
CA ILE A 44 -0.08 -4.17 -7.15
C ILE A 44 0.57 -5.31 -6.39
N GLN A 45 1.75 -5.73 -6.82
CA GLN A 45 2.50 -6.74 -6.11
C GLN A 45 3.62 -6.07 -5.34
N PHE A 46 3.65 -6.29 -4.04
CA PHE A 46 4.65 -5.73 -3.15
C PHE A 46 5.65 -6.80 -2.78
N ASN A 47 6.92 -6.59 -3.14
CA ASN A 47 7.97 -7.53 -2.76
C ASN A 47 8.28 -7.34 -1.28
N LEU A 48 8.30 -8.43 -0.53
CA LEU A 48 8.56 -8.36 0.90
C LEU A 48 10.02 -7.99 1.15
N ALA A 49 10.23 -6.99 1.99
CA ALA A 49 11.57 -6.54 2.31
C ALA A 49 12.24 -7.56 3.24
N GLY A 50 13.46 -7.93 2.90
CA GLY A 50 14.24 -8.80 3.75
C GLY A 50 13.89 -10.29 3.68
N GLN A 51 12.97 -10.67 2.78
CA GLN A 51 12.62 -12.08 2.62
C GLN A 51 12.00 -12.30 1.26
N GLU A 52 11.88 -13.56 0.88
CA GLU A 52 11.24 -13.90 -0.39
C GLU A 52 9.73 -13.82 -0.25
N GLY A 53 9.09 -13.51 -1.37
CA GLY A 53 7.66 -13.50 -1.42
C GLY A 53 7.09 -12.16 -1.84
N VAL A 54 5.81 -12.18 -2.17
CA VAL A 54 5.10 -10.97 -2.58
C VAL A 54 3.73 -10.95 -1.92
N VAL A 55 3.21 -9.74 -1.75
CA VAL A 55 1.83 -9.55 -1.34
C VAL A 55 1.11 -8.88 -2.51
N SER A 56 0.00 -9.47 -2.94
CA SER A 56 -0.78 -8.93 -4.05
C SER A 56 -1.99 -8.20 -3.52
N ILE A 57 -2.15 -6.95 -3.94
CA ILE A 57 -3.28 -6.12 -3.53
C ILE A 57 -4.09 -5.79 -4.79
N PRO A 58 -5.20 -6.48 -5.02
CA PRO A 58 -5.96 -6.31 -6.26
C PRO A 58 -7.10 -5.31 -6.12
N SER A 59 -7.47 -4.74 -7.25
CA SER A 59 -8.75 -4.02 -7.38
C SER A 59 -9.01 -2.96 -6.33
N VAL A 60 -8.09 -2.00 -6.22
CA VAL A 60 -8.32 -0.85 -5.35
C VAL A 60 -9.46 -0.02 -5.97
N ILE A 61 -10.56 0.12 -5.25
CA ILE A 61 -11.69 0.89 -5.76
C ILE A 61 -11.75 2.30 -5.19
N SER A 62 -11.11 2.51 -4.04
CA SER A 62 -11.03 3.85 -3.46
C SER A 62 -9.89 3.89 -2.46
N TYR A 63 -9.41 5.09 -2.17
CA TYR A 63 -8.41 5.26 -1.14
C TYR A 63 -8.53 6.65 -0.54
N ASP A 64 -8.15 6.77 0.73
CA ASP A 64 -8.21 8.03 1.45
C ASP A 64 -6.92 8.24 2.21
N LYS A 65 -6.58 9.50 2.41
CA LYS A 65 -5.38 9.85 3.14
C LYS A 65 -5.63 9.69 4.64
N VAL A 66 -4.67 9.10 5.34
CA VAL A 66 -4.72 8.96 6.78
C VAL A 66 -4.40 10.32 7.40
N LYS A 67 -5.12 10.68 8.46
CA LYS A 67 -4.89 11.94 9.15
C LYS A 67 -3.50 11.95 9.76
N GLU A 68 -2.89 13.12 9.80
CA GLU A 68 -1.54 13.26 10.32
C GLU A 68 -1.40 12.70 11.74
N GLU A 69 -2.39 12.93 12.56
CA GLU A 69 -2.36 12.46 13.95
C GLU A 69 -2.46 10.95 14.09
N ASP A 70 -2.91 10.27 13.03
CA ASP A 70 -3.06 8.82 13.03
C ASP A 70 -1.92 8.11 12.31
N LEU A 71 -0.90 8.85 11.87
CA LEU A 71 0.20 8.24 11.16
C LEU A 71 1.04 7.38 12.10
N PHE A 72 1.52 6.27 11.54
CA PHE A 72 2.44 5.42 12.25
C PHE A 72 3.76 6.18 12.48
N GLU A 73 4.43 5.84 13.56
CA GLU A 73 5.67 6.48 13.95
C GLU A 73 6.68 6.50 12.80
N ASP A 74 7.26 7.68 12.53
CA ASP A 74 8.26 7.88 11.48
C ASP A 74 7.72 7.83 10.05
N SER A 75 6.44 7.55 9.86
CA SER A 75 5.87 7.60 8.52
C SER A 75 5.62 9.05 8.13
N VAL A 76 5.75 9.34 6.84
CA VAL A 76 5.53 10.70 6.34
C VAL A 76 4.17 10.85 5.66
N ALA A 77 3.49 9.75 5.40
CA ALA A 77 2.15 9.78 4.84
C ALA A 77 1.49 8.43 5.08
N GLY A 78 0.19 8.39 4.94
CA GLY A 78 -0.55 7.14 5.06
C GLY A 78 -1.80 7.18 4.20
N TYR A 79 -2.22 6.02 3.75
CA TYR A 79 -3.40 5.89 2.89
C TYR A 79 -4.15 4.62 3.26
N THR A 80 -5.48 4.71 3.26
CA THR A 80 -6.32 3.56 3.48
C THR A 80 -7.00 3.22 2.18
N ALA A 81 -6.78 2.01 1.68
CA ALA A 81 -7.34 1.58 0.41
C ALA A 81 -8.44 0.56 0.64
N THR A 82 -9.53 0.73 -0.08
CA THR A 82 -10.65 -0.22 -0.06
C THR A 82 -10.60 -1.02 -1.35
N LEU A 83 -10.64 -2.35 -1.21
CA LEU A 83 -10.53 -3.25 -2.35
C LEU A 83 -11.91 -3.67 -2.84
N GLY A 84 -11.94 -4.20 -4.06
CA GLY A 84 -13.20 -4.67 -4.63
C GLY A 84 -13.87 -5.77 -3.81
N SER A 85 -13.09 -6.50 -3.04
CA SER A 85 -13.62 -7.53 -2.15
C SER A 85 -14.29 -6.97 -0.90
N GLY A 86 -14.08 -5.68 -0.65
CA GLY A 86 -14.55 -5.05 0.58
C GLY A 86 -13.49 -4.98 1.67
N ASP A 87 -12.35 -5.63 1.46
CA ASP A 87 -11.27 -5.58 2.42
C ASP A 87 -10.62 -4.20 2.42
N VAL A 88 -10.04 -3.84 3.55
CA VAL A 88 -9.38 -2.55 3.72
C VAL A 88 -7.94 -2.78 4.11
N VAL A 89 -7.03 -2.08 3.44
CA VAL A 89 -5.60 -2.17 3.74
C VAL A 89 -5.09 -0.76 4.01
N THR A 90 -4.34 -0.59 5.09
CA THR A 90 -3.75 0.70 5.41
C THR A 90 -2.27 0.65 5.08
N PHE A 91 -1.81 1.67 4.36
CA PHE A 91 -0.40 1.78 3.95
C PHE A 91 0.21 2.99 4.63
N TYR A 92 1.35 2.78 5.26
CA TYR A 92 2.14 3.87 5.81
C TYR A 92 3.39 4.02 4.97
N CYS A 93 3.68 5.24 4.56
CA CYS A 93 4.75 5.52 3.61
C CYS A 93 5.90 6.22 4.32
N PHE A 94 7.11 5.81 3.97
CA PHE A 94 8.31 6.33 4.60
C PHE A 94 9.24 6.92 3.54
N ASN A 95 9.96 7.96 3.91
CA ASN A 95 11.01 8.53 3.07
C ASN A 95 10.54 8.96 1.68
N ALA A 96 9.99 10.15 1.60
CA ALA A 96 9.59 10.71 0.31
C ALA A 96 10.74 10.61 -0.69
N LYS A 97 10.42 10.22 -1.90
CA LYS A 97 11.44 9.87 -2.88
C LYS A 97 12.07 11.09 -3.55
N ASN A 98 11.31 12.14 -3.71
CA ASN A 98 11.82 13.22 -4.47
C ASN A 98 12.61 14.16 -3.68
N ARG A 99 13.26 14.39 -4.09
CA ARG A 99 13.69 15.36 -3.63
C ARG A 99 14.46 15.98 -4.03
N SER A 100 14.29 16.10 -4.35
CA SER A 100 14.99 16.80 -4.92
C SER A 100 16.11 17.15 -4.74
#